data_79dee4d8d6c2c5a735ce89dc8718d0cf
#
_entry.id   79dee4d8d6c2c5a735ce89dc8718d0cf
#
_cell.length_a   1.000
_cell.length_b   1.000
_cell.length_c   1.000
_cell.angle_alpha   90.00
_cell.angle_beta   90.00
_cell.angle_gamma   90.00
#
_symmetry.space_group_name_H-M   'P 1'
#
loop_
_entity.id
_entity.type
_entity.pdbx_description
1 polymer ?
#
loop_
_entity_poly.entity_id
_entity_poly.type
_entity_poly.pdbx_seq_one_letter_code
_entity_poly.pdbx_strand_id
1 'polypeptide(L)' 'MDHLLNVDEAAAVLGTTSRFPRRLIAERRIRFVRIGRHVRIPASALDDFVREGTVEPVTLSCGAA' A
#
# COMPACT_ATOMS: atom_id res chain seq x y z
N MET A 1 -15.91 3.17 8.64
CA MET A 1 -15.49 3.27 7.23
C MET A 1 -14.03 3.61 7.14
N ASP A 2 -13.31 2.99 6.21
CA ASP A 2 -11.90 3.27 6.06
C ASP A 2 -11.67 4.69 5.60
N HIS A 3 -10.55 5.22 6.05
CA HIS A 3 -10.09 6.49 5.54
C HIS A 3 -9.64 6.28 4.09
N LEU A 4 -10.08 7.15 3.20
CA LEU A 4 -9.73 7.05 1.79
C LEU A 4 -8.62 8.04 1.48
N LEU A 5 -7.54 7.53 0.90
CA LEU A 5 -6.36 8.33 0.60
C LEU A 5 -6.27 8.59 -0.90
N ASN A 6 -5.81 9.77 -1.26
CA ASN A 6 -5.52 10.00 -2.67
C ASN A 6 -4.13 9.43 -2.97
N VAL A 7 -3.74 9.50 -4.25
CA VAL A 7 -2.47 8.92 -4.68
C VAL A 7 -1.29 9.56 -3.98
N ASP A 8 -1.32 10.87 -3.80
CA ASP A 8 -0.21 11.57 -3.16
C ASP A 8 -0.11 11.21 -1.68
N GLU A 9 -1.25 11.09 -1.02
CA GLU A 9 -1.27 10.68 0.38
C GLU A 9 -0.77 9.27 0.54
N ALA A 10 -1.18 8.38 -0.36
CA ALA A 10 -0.72 7.01 -0.33
C ALA A 10 0.79 6.94 -0.54
N ALA A 11 1.31 7.74 -1.45
CA ALA A 11 2.74 7.79 -1.70
C ALA A 11 3.50 8.24 -0.46
N ALA A 12 2.96 9.22 0.24
CA ALA A 12 3.59 9.71 1.46
C ALA A 12 3.65 8.62 2.52
N VAL A 13 2.57 7.87 2.66
CA VAL A 13 2.53 6.77 3.62
C VAL A 13 3.56 5.71 3.26
N LEU A 14 3.68 5.42 1.97
CA LEU A 14 4.61 4.39 1.51
C LEU A 14 6.06 4.89 1.40
N GLY A 15 6.26 6.19 1.54
CA GLY A 15 7.60 6.76 1.43
C GLY A 15 8.13 6.73 0.00
N THR A 16 7.22 6.82 -0.97
CA THR A 16 7.59 6.77 -2.39
C THR A 16 7.04 7.99 -3.11
N THR A 17 7.29 8.07 -4.40
CA THR A 17 6.67 9.09 -5.22
C THR A 17 5.29 8.60 -5.65
N SER A 18 4.45 9.52 -6.13
CA SER A 18 3.10 9.17 -6.54
C SER A 18 3.07 8.20 -7.72
N ARG A 19 4.18 8.07 -8.40
CA ARG A 19 4.31 7.16 -9.52
C ARG A 19 4.07 5.71 -9.10
N PHE A 20 4.52 5.35 -7.91
CA PHE A 20 4.40 3.98 -7.43
C PHE A 20 2.95 3.59 -7.13
N PRO A 21 2.18 4.35 -6.34
CA PRO A 21 0.77 4.00 -6.14
C PRO A 21 -0.02 3.98 -7.45
N ARG A 22 0.29 4.88 -8.37
CA ARG A 22 -0.39 4.87 -9.66
C ARG A 22 -0.13 3.58 -10.42
N ARG A 23 1.09 3.08 -10.34
CA ARG A 23 1.44 1.83 -10.97
C ARG A 23 0.69 0.67 -10.34
N LEU A 24 0.59 0.66 -9.02
CA LEU A 24 -0.15 -0.39 -8.32
C LEU A 24 -1.60 -0.43 -8.76
N ILE A 25 -2.20 0.73 -8.94
CA ILE A 25 -3.59 0.83 -9.40
C ILE A 25 -3.69 0.34 -10.84
N ALA A 26 -2.78 0.79 -11.69
CA ALA A 26 -2.80 0.41 -13.10
C ALA A 26 -2.64 -1.08 -13.28
N GLU A 27 -1.84 -1.71 -12.46
CA GLU A 27 -1.57 -3.14 -12.53
C GLU A 27 -2.54 -3.95 -11.68
N ARG A 28 -3.49 -3.29 -11.05
CA ARG A 28 -4.49 -3.93 -10.19
C ARG A 28 -3.85 -4.74 -9.07
N ARG A 29 -2.78 -4.22 -8.52
CA ARG A 29 -2.07 -4.91 -7.44
C ARG A 29 -2.50 -4.45 -6.06
N ILE A 30 -3.39 -3.46 -6.00
CA ILE A 30 -3.90 -2.96 -4.73
C ILE A 30 -5.37 -2.62 -4.93
N ARG A 31 -6.17 -2.83 -3.88
CA ARG A 31 -7.58 -2.47 -3.88
C ARG A 31 -7.70 -0.96 -3.95
N PHE A 32 -8.61 -0.47 -4.76
CA PHE A 32 -8.87 0.96 -4.80
C PHE A 32 -10.35 1.21 -5.10
N VAL A 33 -10.79 2.42 -4.77
CA VAL A 33 -12.16 2.85 -4.99
C VAL A 33 -12.16 3.96 -6.00
N ARG A 34 -13.07 3.89 -6.94
CA ARG A 34 -13.24 4.96 -7.91
C ARG A 34 -14.50 5.74 -7.55
N ILE A 35 -14.33 7.03 -7.31
CA ILE A 35 -15.44 7.91 -6.98
C ILE A 35 -15.51 8.96 -8.06
N GLY A 36 -16.42 8.78 -9.02
CA GLY A 36 -16.48 9.65 -10.18
C GLY A 36 -15.17 9.59 -10.93
N ARG A 37 -14.48 10.73 -10.99
CA ARG A 37 -13.18 10.81 -11.65
C ARG A 37 -12.02 10.57 -10.70
N HIS A 38 -12.32 10.44 -9.44
CA HIS A 38 -11.29 10.37 -8.43
C HIS A 38 -11.00 8.93 -8.06
N VAL A 39 -9.73 8.63 -7.87
CA VAL A 39 -9.32 7.32 -7.39
C VAL A 39 -8.85 7.50 -5.96
N ARG A 40 -9.30 6.61 -5.10
CA ARG A 40 -8.93 6.65 -3.69
C ARG A 40 -8.52 5.26 -3.25
N ILE A 41 -7.57 5.21 -2.34
CA ILE A 41 -7.08 3.95 -1.82
C ILE A 41 -7.48 3.86 -0.36
N PRO A 42 -8.27 2.85 0.01
CA PRO A 42 -8.62 2.69 1.42
C PRO A 42 -7.37 2.45 2.26
N ALA A 43 -7.34 3.03 3.44
CA ALA A 43 -6.20 2.88 4.32
C ALA A 43 -5.92 1.40 4.62
N SER A 44 -6.97 0.60 4.75
CA SER A 44 -6.81 -0.83 5.00
C SER A 44 -6.11 -1.53 3.84
N ALA A 45 -6.35 -1.07 2.61
CA ALA A 45 -5.70 -1.66 1.45
C ALA A 45 -4.20 -1.39 1.48
N LEU A 46 -3.81 -0.19 1.88
CA LEU A 46 -2.40 0.13 2.04
C LEU A 46 -1.78 -0.68 3.16
N ASP A 47 -2.51 -0.83 4.26
CA ASP A 47 -2.03 -1.60 5.39
C ASP A 47 -1.77 -3.04 4.99
N ASP A 48 -2.69 -3.64 4.25
CA ASP A 48 -2.54 -5.00 3.76
C ASP A 48 -1.36 -5.11 2.81
N PHE A 49 -1.20 -4.14 1.93
CA PHE A 49 -0.11 -4.14 0.98
C PHE A 49 1.24 -4.08 1.69
N VAL A 50 1.35 -3.21 2.68
CA VAL A 50 2.58 -3.09 3.46
C VAL A 50 2.85 -4.38 4.23
N ARG A 51 1.80 -4.95 4.79
CA ARG A 51 1.92 -6.17 5.56
C ARG A 51 2.42 -7.33 4.70
N GLU A 52 1.91 -7.43 3.48
CA GLU A 52 2.34 -8.47 2.57
C GLU A 52 3.77 -8.29 2.11
N GLY A 53 4.24 -7.05 2.05
CA GLY A 53 5.60 -6.77 1.65
C GLY A 53 6.59 -6.71 2.79
N THR A 54 6.12 -6.91 4.02
CA THR A 54 7.01 -6.84 5.17
C THR A 54 7.92 -8.06 5.20
N VAL A 55 9.21 -7.79 5.32
CA VAL A 55 10.19 -8.85 5.44
C VAL A 55 10.66 -8.88 6.89
N GLU A 56 10.36 -9.97 7.56
CA GLU A 56 10.73 -10.09 8.96
C GLU A 56 12.23 -10.39 9.07
N PRO A 57 12.87 -9.86 10.11
CA PRO A 57 14.28 -10.16 10.29
C PRO A 57 14.47 -11.65 10.61
N VAL A 58 15.51 -12.20 10.06
CA VAL A 58 15.84 -13.58 10.37
C VAL A 58 16.44 -13.59 11.76
N THR A 59 15.86 -14.40 12.63
CA THR A 59 16.43 -14.51 13.95
C THR A 59 17.19 -15.80 14.01
N LEU A 60 18.39 -15.68 14.44
CA LEU A 60 19.24 -16.86 14.51
C LEU A 60 18.80 -17.83 15.56
N SER A 61 18.18 -17.29 16.55
CA SER A 61 17.67 -18.15 17.58
C SER A 61 16.54 -18.99 17.08
N CYS A 62 15.97 -18.58 16.08
CA CYS A 62 14.98 -19.32 15.50
C CYS A 62 15.51 -19.93 14.44
N GLY A 63 16.40 -19.83 14.64
CA GLY A 63 16.80 -20.11 13.85
C GLY A 63 16.98 -19.51 12.86
N ALA A 64 17.09 -19.28 12.87
CA ALA A 64 17.29 -18.96 12.39
C ALA A 64 17.81 -18.48 12.28
N ALA A 65 18.03 -18.51 12.43
CA ALA A 65 18.43 -18.29 12.62
C ALA A 65 18.61 -18.25 12.43
#